data_4abf954c631ab04e97bf31f0155ad5ef
#
_entry.id   4abf954c631ab04e97bf31f0155ad5ef
#
_cell.length_a   1.000
_cell.length_b   1.000
_cell.length_c   1.000
_cell.angle_alpha   90.00
_cell.angle_beta   90.00
_cell.angle_gamma   90.00
#
_symmetry.space_group_name_H-M   'P 1'
#
loop_
_entity.id
_entity.type
_entity.pdbx_description
1 polymer ?
#
loop_
_entity_poly.entity_id
_entity_poly.type
_entity_poly.pdbx_seq_one_letter_code
_entity_poly.pdbx_strand_id
1 'polypeptide(L)'
;MKKFFTIAILFASTLMSFSQSLGYQDLGILFSQNDNNGSARFTAMSGAFGALGGDISAINVNPAGLSVFKNSMFSGTFSSKSSTIIASFGDADFNDRQSLTTNNEAVNLSHAGAVLVFDSAYNSDWDKFAIGFNYRVTKG
;
A
#
# COMPACT_ATOMS: atom_id res chain seq x y z
N MET A 1 13.53 -43.25 39.16
CA MET A 1 14.24 -41.95 39.03
C MET A 1 14.41 -41.51 37.58
N LYS A 2 14.89 -42.34 36.63
CA LYS A 2 15.09 -41.95 35.23
C LYS A 2 13.81 -41.44 34.53
N LYS A 3 12.65 -42.09 34.76
CA LYS A 3 11.37 -41.71 34.15
C LYS A 3 10.85 -40.35 34.65
N PHE A 4 11.09 -40.00 35.91
CA PHE A 4 10.72 -38.67 36.43
C PHE A 4 11.58 -37.54 35.84
N PHE A 5 12.85 -37.83 35.60
CA PHE A 5 13.77 -36.87 34.99
C PHE A 5 13.40 -36.58 33.54
N THR A 6 12.98 -37.60 32.78
CA THR A 6 12.51 -37.42 31.38
C THR A 6 11.23 -36.61 31.30
N ILE A 7 10.28 -36.85 32.21
CA ILE A 7 9.02 -36.08 32.30
C ILE A 7 9.30 -34.64 32.69
N ALA A 8 10.21 -34.39 33.62
CA ALA A 8 10.59 -33.03 34.03
C ALA A 8 11.23 -32.22 32.86
N ILE A 9 12.09 -32.87 32.07
CA ILE A 9 12.70 -32.24 30.87
C ILE A 9 11.62 -31.93 29.80
N LEU A 10 10.68 -32.85 29.58
CA LEU A 10 9.59 -32.67 28.65
C LEU A 10 8.67 -31.50 29.06
N PHE A 11 8.42 -31.36 30.34
CA PHE A 11 7.62 -30.26 30.89
C PHE A 11 8.36 -28.92 30.85
N ALA A 12 9.65 -28.90 31.06
CA ALA A 12 10.48 -27.70 30.96
C ALA A 12 10.61 -27.18 29.56
N SER A 13 10.57 -28.04 28.53
CA SER A 13 10.65 -27.62 27.12
C SER A 13 9.38 -26.89 26.62
N THR A 14 8.23 -27.08 27.26
CA THR A 14 6.98 -26.38 26.90
C THR A 14 6.92 -24.94 27.40
N LEU A 15 7.78 -24.54 28.33
CA LEU A 15 7.77 -23.19 28.90
C LEU A 15 8.55 -22.17 28.05
N MET A 16 9.27 -22.62 27.03
CA MET A 16 10.07 -21.75 26.15
C MET A 16 9.36 -21.38 24.85
N SER A 17 8.07 -21.67 24.72
CA SER A 17 7.29 -21.27 23.55
C SER A 17 6.90 -19.79 23.64
N PHE A 18 7.85 -18.89 23.42
CA PHE A 18 7.51 -17.52 23.08
C PHE A 18 6.96 -17.54 21.66
N SER A 19 5.65 -17.58 21.54
CA SER A 19 4.97 -17.28 20.29
C SER A 19 5.32 -15.84 19.92
N GLN A 20 6.03 -15.64 18.83
CA GLN A 20 6.18 -14.34 18.18
C GLN A 20 4.83 -13.98 17.53
N SER A 21 3.80 -13.82 18.34
CA SER A 21 2.57 -13.24 17.86
C SER A 21 2.84 -11.76 17.58
N LEU A 22 2.67 -11.36 16.32
CA LEU A 22 2.53 -9.94 16.00
C LEU A 22 1.53 -9.35 16.99
N GLY A 23 1.96 -8.36 17.76
CA GLY A 23 1.09 -7.70 18.72
C GLY A 23 -0.11 -7.09 17.99
N TYR A 24 -1.23 -6.93 18.68
CA TYR A 24 -2.40 -6.25 18.10
C TYR A 24 -2.06 -4.86 17.55
N GLN A 25 -1.04 -4.21 18.11
CA GLN A 25 -0.55 -2.92 17.64
C GLN A 25 0.13 -3.05 16.27
N ASP A 26 0.96 -4.07 16.08
CA ASP A 26 1.66 -4.32 14.82
C ASP A 26 0.68 -4.72 13.71
N LEU A 27 -0.32 -5.53 14.05
CA LEU A 27 -1.43 -5.85 13.15
C LEU A 27 -2.25 -4.60 12.80
N GLY A 28 -2.53 -3.74 13.79
CA GLY A 28 -3.22 -2.48 13.56
C GLY A 28 -2.46 -1.57 12.59
N ILE A 29 -1.16 -1.45 12.75
CA ILE A 29 -0.30 -0.67 11.85
C ILE A 29 -0.29 -1.29 10.45
N LEU A 30 -0.14 -2.62 10.35
CA LEU A 30 -0.11 -3.32 9.06
C LEU A 30 -1.40 -3.12 8.25
N PHE A 31 -2.56 -3.22 8.91
CA PHE A 31 -3.86 -3.05 8.25
C PHE A 31 -4.27 -1.58 8.06
N SER A 32 -3.67 -0.65 8.80
CA SER A 32 -3.92 0.79 8.64
C SER A 32 -3.05 1.44 7.57
N GLN A 33 -2.05 0.74 7.05
CA GLN A 33 -1.22 1.24 5.98
C GLN A 33 -2.04 1.35 4.69
N ASN A 34 -2.48 2.56 4.40
CA ASN A 34 -3.18 2.85 3.17
C ASN A 34 -2.15 3.24 2.10
N ASP A 35 -2.06 2.44 1.05
CA ASP A 35 -1.17 2.72 -0.08
C ASP A 35 -1.83 3.82 -0.95
N ASN A 36 -1.37 5.05 -0.78
CA ASN A 36 -1.82 6.20 -1.57
C ASN A 36 -1.15 6.24 -2.96
N ASN A 37 -1.01 5.08 -3.60
CA ASN A 37 -0.50 5.00 -4.97
C ASN A 37 -1.58 5.47 -5.95
N GLY A 38 -1.16 6.27 -6.92
CA GLY A 38 -2.07 6.82 -7.91
C GLY A 38 -1.33 7.73 -8.89
N SER A 39 -2.03 8.72 -9.43
CA SER A 39 -1.39 9.78 -10.19
C SER A 39 -0.37 10.52 -9.33
N ALA A 40 0.63 11.15 -9.94
CA ALA A 40 1.62 11.94 -9.21
C ALA A 40 0.95 13.03 -8.34
N ARG A 41 -0.12 13.63 -8.86
CA ARG A 41 -0.90 14.65 -8.16
C ARG A 41 -1.66 14.06 -6.97
N PHE A 42 -2.30 12.91 -7.13
CA PHE A 42 -3.00 12.19 -6.06
C PHE A 42 -2.05 11.82 -4.92
N THR A 43 -0.89 11.30 -5.27
CA THR A 43 0.15 10.91 -4.30
C THR A 43 0.73 12.12 -3.57
N ALA A 44 1.02 13.22 -4.30
CA ALA A 44 1.55 14.45 -3.71
C ALA A 44 0.59 15.09 -2.70
N MET A 45 -0.71 14.92 -2.88
CA MET A 45 -1.74 15.41 -1.96
C MET A 45 -2.20 14.34 -0.95
N SER A 46 -1.44 13.27 -0.78
CA SER A 46 -1.75 12.18 0.18
C SER A 46 -3.17 11.63 0.06
N GLY A 47 -3.71 11.58 -1.16
CA GLY A 47 -5.05 11.05 -1.43
C GLY A 47 -6.21 12.02 -1.16
N ALA A 48 -5.98 13.29 -0.87
CA ALA A 48 -7.03 14.27 -0.56
C ALA A 48 -8.06 14.46 -1.69
N PHE A 49 -7.73 14.05 -2.92
CA PHE A 49 -8.66 14.05 -4.06
C PHE A 49 -9.87 13.12 -3.89
N GLY A 50 -9.85 12.21 -2.92
CA GLY A 50 -11.01 11.39 -2.58
C GLY A 50 -12.25 12.23 -2.23
N ALA A 51 -12.04 13.38 -1.59
CA ALA A 51 -13.13 14.32 -1.28
C ALA A 51 -13.40 15.31 -2.43
N LEU A 52 -12.33 15.72 -3.15
CA LEU A 52 -12.42 16.77 -4.17
C LEU A 52 -12.92 16.26 -5.52
N GLY A 53 -12.64 14.99 -5.86
CA GLY A 53 -12.86 14.48 -7.22
C GLY A 53 -11.90 15.07 -8.26
N GLY A 54 -12.12 14.76 -9.53
CA GLY A 54 -11.34 15.35 -10.63
C GLY A 54 -9.92 14.76 -10.80
N ASP A 55 -9.63 13.66 -10.14
CA ASP A 55 -8.45 12.82 -10.40
C ASP A 55 -8.87 11.38 -10.64
N ILE A 56 -8.30 10.75 -11.67
CA ILE A 56 -8.68 9.38 -12.05
C ILE A 56 -8.35 8.40 -10.93
N SER A 57 -7.28 8.63 -10.18
CA SER A 57 -6.89 7.77 -9.06
C SER A 57 -7.88 7.83 -7.89
N ALA A 58 -8.64 8.91 -7.77
CA ALA A 58 -9.64 9.09 -6.73
C ALA A 58 -10.85 8.15 -6.88
N ILE A 59 -11.05 7.54 -8.04
CA ILE A 59 -12.16 6.61 -8.32
C ILE A 59 -12.20 5.46 -7.30
N ASN A 60 -11.05 4.99 -6.86
CA ASN A 60 -10.98 3.89 -5.91
C ASN A 60 -11.42 4.27 -4.49
N VAL A 61 -11.39 5.56 -4.17
CA VAL A 61 -11.77 6.09 -2.85
C VAL A 61 -13.19 6.64 -2.92
N ASN A 62 -13.49 7.37 -3.98
CA ASN A 62 -14.79 7.99 -4.17
C ASN A 62 -15.17 8.01 -5.66
N PRO A 63 -15.93 7.03 -6.16
CA PRO A 63 -16.35 6.97 -7.55
C PRO A 63 -17.26 8.14 -7.95
N ALA A 64 -17.96 8.78 -7.01
CA ALA A 64 -18.77 9.96 -7.30
C ALA A 64 -17.93 11.16 -7.81
N GLY A 65 -16.62 11.15 -7.53
CA GLY A 65 -15.68 12.14 -8.07
C GLY A 65 -15.57 12.15 -9.60
N LEU A 66 -16.08 11.12 -10.29
CA LEU A 66 -16.20 11.10 -11.75
C LEU A 66 -17.13 12.18 -12.31
N SER A 67 -18.12 12.59 -11.55
CA SER A 67 -19.07 13.63 -11.95
C SER A 67 -18.42 15.00 -12.20
N VAL A 68 -17.24 15.23 -11.64
CA VAL A 68 -16.48 16.48 -11.78
C VAL A 68 -15.83 16.61 -13.18
N PHE A 69 -15.59 15.48 -13.87
CA PHE A 69 -14.99 15.53 -15.20
C PHE A 69 -15.93 16.11 -16.23
N LYS A 70 -15.41 17.07 -17.00
CA LYS A 70 -16.14 17.72 -18.10
C LYS A 70 -15.77 17.11 -19.46
N ASN A 71 -14.58 16.54 -19.58
CA ASN A 71 -14.06 15.97 -20.81
C ASN A 71 -13.47 14.59 -20.54
N SER A 72 -13.47 13.73 -21.54
CA SER A 72 -12.77 12.47 -21.51
C SER A 72 -11.26 12.69 -21.39
N MET A 73 -10.59 11.91 -20.56
CA MET A 73 -9.14 12.02 -20.39
C MET A 73 -8.49 10.67 -20.06
N PHE A 74 -7.20 10.59 -20.34
CA PHE A 74 -6.35 9.46 -20.01
C PHE A 74 -5.21 9.94 -19.10
N SER A 75 -4.79 9.10 -18.20
CA SER A 75 -3.65 9.36 -17.31
C SER A 75 -2.81 8.12 -17.13
N GLY A 76 -1.50 8.30 -17.14
CA GLY A 76 -0.53 7.25 -16.81
C GLY A 76 0.58 7.83 -15.99
N THR A 77 1.06 7.09 -14.99
CA THR A 77 2.12 7.52 -14.08
C THR A 77 3.14 6.41 -13.90
N PHE A 78 4.39 6.73 -14.17
CA PHE A 78 5.53 5.88 -13.84
C PHE A 78 6.14 6.37 -12.53
N SER A 79 6.47 5.46 -11.63
CA SER A 79 7.20 5.75 -10.41
C SER A 79 8.57 5.09 -10.44
N SER A 80 9.59 5.86 -10.08
CA SER A 80 10.92 5.35 -9.78
C SER A 80 11.11 5.37 -8.26
N LYS A 81 11.42 4.24 -7.68
CA LYS A 81 11.73 4.11 -6.25
C LYS A 81 13.15 3.61 -6.11
N SER A 82 13.94 4.34 -5.34
CA SER A 82 15.23 3.88 -4.84
C SER A 82 15.11 3.65 -3.34
N SER A 83 15.43 2.48 -2.88
CA SER A 83 15.39 2.12 -1.47
C SER A 83 16.73 1.52 -1.07
N THR A 84 17.35 2.10 -0.05
CA THR A 84 18.56 1.58 0.56
C THR A 84 18.20 1.06 1.95
N ILE A 85 18.36 -0.24 2.14
CA ILE A 85 18.14 -0.88 3.43
C ILE A 85 19.50 -1.21 4.01
N ILE A 86 19.77 -0.68 5.20
CA ILE A 86 20.98 -0.96 5.96
C ILE A 86 20.55 -1.80 7.17
N ALA A 87 20.92 -3.06 7.19
CA ALA A 87 20.74 -3.94 8.33
C ALA A 87 22.06 -4.04 9.09
N SER A 88 22.07 -3.64 10.34
CA SER A 88 23.21 -3.78 11.25
C SER A 88 22.91 -4.92 12.22
N PHE A 89 23.81 -5.87 12.33
CA PHE A 89 23.71 -6.97 13.28
C PHE A 89 25.08 -7.18 13.95
N GLY A 90 25.05 -7.64 15.18
CA GLY A 90 26.23 -7.85 16.00
C GLY A 90 25.96 -7.48 17.46
N ASP A 91 26.80 -8.01 18.36
CA ASP A 91 26.71 -7.69 19.78
C ASP A 91 27.25 -6.27 20.05
N ALA A 92 26.57 -5.55 20.93
CA ALA A 92 26.94 -4.19 21.31
C ALA A 92 28.31 -4.13 22.02
N ASP A 93 28.71 -5.23 22.66
CA ASP A 93 29.92 -5.32 23.47
C ASP A 93 31.16 -5.76 22.67
N PHE A 94 30.99 -6.32 21.48
CA PHE A 94 32.08 -6.66 20.61
C PHE A 94 32.11 -5.72 19.41
N ASN A 95 33.28 -5.18 19.14
CA ASN A 95 33.57 -4.20 18.08
C ASN A 95 33.37 -4.79 16.66
N ASP A 96 32.56 -5.83 16.51
CA ASP A 96 32.28 -6.56 15.28
C ASP A 96 30.83 -6.34 14.79
N ARG A 97 30.51 -5.07 14.49
CA ARG A 97 29.25 -4.72 13.84
C ARG A 97 29.39 -4.95 12.34
N GLN A 98 28.69 -5.93 11.84
CA GLN A 98 28.52 -6.11 10.41
C GLN A 98 27.30 -5.34 9.92
N SER A 99 27.48 -4.60 8.84
CA SER A 99 26.38 -3.91 8.14
C SER A 99 26.20 -4.51 6.75
N LEU A 100 24.98 -4.91 6.46
CA LEU A 100 24.57 -5.32 5.13
C LEU A 100 23.77 -4.18 4.49
N THR A 101 24.24 -3.69 3.35
CA THR A 101 23.53 -2.66 2.57
C THR A 101 22.93 -3.30 1.33
N THR A 102 21.62 -3.20 1.20
CA THR A 102 20.90 -3.65 0.00
C THR A 102 20.27 -2.44 -0.68
N ASN A 103 20.65 -2.22 -1.95
CA ASN A 103 20.07 -1.21 -2.80
C ASN A 103 19.04 -1.86 -3.72
N ASN A 104 17.85 -1.31 -3.75
CA ASN A 104 16.80 -1.74 -4.67
C ASN A 104 16.30 -0.53 -5.46
N GLU A 105 16.44 -0.59 -6.77
CA GLU A 105 15.92 0.40 -7.69
C GLU A 105 14.87 -0.27 -8.57
N ALA A 106 13.69 0.31 -8.61
CA ALA A 106 12.60 -0.18 -9.43
C ALA A 106 11.86 0.96 -10.11
N VAL A 107 11.67 0.82 -11.42
CA VAL A 107 10.80 1.69 -12.21
C VAL A 107 9.56 0.89 -12.56
N ASN A 108 8.41 1.35 -12.12
CA ASN A 108 7.14 0.64 -12.33
C ASN A 108 6.08 1.60 -12.85
N LEU A 109 5.16 1.07 -13.65
CA LEU A 109 3.90 1.75 -13.94
C LEU A 109 3.05 1.75 -12.66
N SER A 110 2.95 2.88 -11.99
CA SER A 110 2.24 2.98 -10.70
C SER A 110 0.74 3.15 -10.88
N HIS A 111 0.34 3.79 -11.97
CA HIS A 111 -1.04 4.10 -12.25
C HIS A 111 -1.30 4.22 -13.74
N ALA A 112 -2.44 3.74 -14.20
CA ALA A 112 -2.99 4.01 -15.52
C ALA A 112 -4.52 4.09 -15.40
N GLY A 113 -5.13 5.06 -16.08
CA GLY A 113 -6.57 5.20 -16.02
C GLY A 113 -7.15 6.03 -17.15
N ALA A 114 -8.43 5.89 -17.33
CA ALA A 114 -9.22 6.61 -18.34
C ALA A 114 -10.57 7.00 -17.74
N VAL A 115 -11.04 8.17 -18.13
CA VAL A 115 -12.41 8.62 -17.90
C VAL A 115 -13.01 8.97 -19.25
N LEU A 116 -14.16 8.39 -19.54
CA LEU A 116 -14.97 8.70 -20.72
C LEU A 116 -16.21 9.43 -20.26
N VAL A 117 -16.39 10.64 -20.75
CA VAL A 117 -17.54 11.49 -20.43
C VAL A 117 -18.45 11.52 -21.65
N PHE A 118 -19.72 11.30 -21.43
CA PHE A 118 -20.79 11.33 -22.44
C PHE A 118 -21.80 12.38 -22.03
N ASP A 119 -21.95 13.37 -22.86
CA ASP A 119 -22.95 14.41 -22.68
C ASP A 119 -24.27 13.97 -23.32
N SER A 120 -25.38 14.36 -22.71
CA SER A 120 -26.69 14.14 -23.32
C SER A 120 -26.86 15.04 -24.55
N ALA A 121 -27.17 14.45 -25.70
CA ALA A 121 -27.37 15.18 -26.96
C ALA A 121 -28.79 15.74 -27.09
N TYR A 122 -29.75 15.30 -26.30
CA TYR A 122 -31.16 15.69 -26.41
C TYR A 122 -31.81 15.84 -25.04
N ASN A 123 -32.94 16.51 -25.01
CA ASN A 123 -33.76 16.80 -23.83
C ASN A 123 -34.12 15.54 -23.04
N SER A 124 -33.17 15.05 -22.26
CA SER A 124 -33.27 13.89 -21.37
C SER A 124 -33.15 14.35 -19.93
N ASP A 125 -33.67 13.57 -19.01
CA ASP A 125 -33.62 13.84 -17.57
C ASP A 125 -32.21 13.80 -16.96
N TRP A 126 -31.18 13.48 -17.77
CA TRP A 126 -29.79 13.48 -17.36
C TRP A 126 -28.91 14.35 -18.28
N ASP A 127 -27.99 15.09 -17.68
CA ASP A 127 -27.08 15.99 -18.41
C ASP A 127 -25.85 15.27 -18.96
N LYS A 128 -25.23 14.47 -18.14
CA LYS A 128 -24.01 13.71 -18.49
C LYS A 128 -23.87 12.45 -17.67
N PHE A 129 -23.16 11.49 -18.21
CA PHE A 129 -22.67 10.37 -17.44
C PHE A 129 -21.19 10.11 -17.76
N ALA A 130 -20.44 9.58 -16.79
CA ALA A 130 -19.03 9.30 -16.92
C ALA A 130 -18.72 7.85 -16.53
N ILE A 131 -17.88 7.19 -17.32
CA ILE A 131 -17.34 5.87 -17.01
C ILE A 131 -15.85 6.03 -16.74
N GLY A 132 -15.38 5.53 -15.62
CA GLY A 132 -13.97 5.55 -15.26
C GLY A 132 -13.38 4.15 -15.14
N PHE A 133 -12.18 4.00 -15.67
CA PHE A 133 -11.32 2.82 -15.50
C PHE A 133 -10.04 3.27 -14.80
N ASN A 134 -9.65 2.53 -13.78
CA ASN A 134 -8.45 2.82 -13.04
C ASN A 134 -7.69 1.54 -12.71
N TYR A 135 -6.42 1.54 -13.06
CA TYR A 135 -5.45 0.52 -12.67
C TYR A 135 -4.40 1.17 -11.76
N ARG A 136 -4.15 0.59 -10.64
CA ARG A 136 -3.04 0.97 -9.75
C ARG A 136 -2.34 -0.26 -9.21
N VAL A 137 -1.04 -0.14 -9.00
CA VAL A 137 -0.27 -1.16 -8.31
C VAL A 137 -0.40 -0.92 -6.82
N THR A 138 -1.00 -1.87 -6.12
CA THR A 138 -0.96 -1.95 -4.65
C THR A 138 0.18 -2.88 -4.26
N LYS A 139 0.98 -2.48 -3.30
CA LYS A 139 1.96 -3.39 -2.72
C LYS A 139 1.22 -4.51 -2.01
N GLY A 140 1.50 -5.74 -2.44
CA GLY A 140 1.21 -6.93 -1.66
C GLY A 140 2.26 -7.17 -0.61
#